data_4721fa13fce5d9aae04cd38614bd5e44
#
_entry.id   4721fa13fce5d9aae04cd38614bd5e44
#
_cell.length_a   1.000
_cell.length_b   1.000
_cell.length_c   1.000
_cell.angle_alpha   90.00
_cell.angle_beta   90.00
_cell.angle_gamma   90.00
#
_symmetry.space_group_name_H-M   'P 1'
#
loop_
_entity.id
_entity.type
_entity.pdbx_description
1 polymer ?
#
loop_
_entity_poly.entity_id
_entity_poly.type
_entity_poly.pdbx_seq_one_letter_code
_entity_poly.pdbx_strand_id
1 'polypeptide(L)'
;IVFIDTPGIHKPQSRLGDFMVESALSTLNEVDAVIFMVNAEQKRGRGDDFIIERLKNVKKPIYLAINKIDRIHPDHLLEVMDDYRGALDFKDVFPISALQGNNCQEFIDTLIEDLPEGPQYYPTDQVTDHPERFIAGELIREKVLELTREEVPHSVAVVVDRIKRRDEEKILIQATIIVERASQKGIIIGKGGK
;
A
#
# COMPACT_ATOMS: atom_id res chain seq x y z
N ILE A 1 7.62 3.00 -15.34
CA ILE A 1 7.35 3.73 -14.07
C ILE A 1 7.79 2.86 -12.89
N VAL A 2 8.34 3.49 -11.85
CA VAL A 2 8.59 2.88 -10.54
C VAL A 2 7.66 3.54 -9.54
N PHE A 3 6.80 2.76 -8.89
CA PHE A 3 5.96 3.23 -7.79
C PHE A 3 6.67 3.00 -6.46
N ILE A 4 6.74 4.04 -5.65
CA ILE A 4 7.30 3.96 -4.29
C ILE A 4 6.12 4.02 -3.33
N ASP A 5 5.83 2.89 -2.66
CA ASP A 5 4.82 2.85 -1.60
C ASP A 5 5.35 3.54 -0.35
N THR A 6 4.53 4.37 0.25
CA THR A 6 4.87 5.09 1.48
C THR A 6 3.99 4.60 2.64
N PRO A 7 4.52 4.55 3.87
CA PRO A 7 3.67 4.35 5.02
C PRO A 7 2.54 5.38 5.04
N GLY A 8 1.32 4.94 5.38
CA GLY A 8 0.17 5.84 5.43
C GLY A 8 0.46 7.07 6.29
N ILE A 9 0.33 8.27 5.70
CA ILE A 9 0.54 9.52 6.42
C ILE A 9 -0.73 9.83 7.21
N HIS A 10 -0.67 9.71 8.51
CA HIS A 10 -1.74 10.12 9.43
C HIS A 10 -1.14 10.93 10.58
N LYS A 11 -1.98 11.66 11.30
CA LYS A 11 -1.50 12.39 12.47
C LYS A 11 -0.86 11.40 13.46
N PRO A 12 0.44 11.48 13.72
CA PRO A 12 1.14 10.49 14.51
C PRO A 12 0.64 10.51 15.96
N GLN A 13 0.44 9.32 16.52
CA GLN A 13 0.07 9.12 17.93
C GLN A 13 1.19 8.41 18.70
N SER A 14 2.29 8.10 18.02
CA SER A 14 3.43 7.38 18.59
C SER A 14 4.72 7.78 17.88
N ARG A 15 5.87 7.50 18.50
CA ARG A 15 7.20 7.72 17.89
C ARG A 15 7.38 6.96 16.58
N LEU A 16 6.76 5.79 16.44
CA LEU A 16 6.74 5.03 15.18
C LEU A 16 5.95 5.79 14.11
N GLY A 17 4.81 6.37 14.48
CA GLY A 17 4.02 7.21 13.58
C GLY A 17 4.79 8.45 13.11
N ASP A 18 5.55 9.12 14.00
CA ASP A 18 6.41 10.23 13.62
C ASP A 18 7.44 9.81 12.58
N PHE A 19 8.12 8.68 12.81
CA PHE A 19 9.11 8.12 11.86
C PHE A 19 8.49 7.76 10.51
N MET A 20 7.29 7.17 10.51
CA MET A 20 6.58 6.81 9.27
C MET A 20 6.23 8.06 8.45
N VAL A 21 5.76 9.12 9.10
CA VAL A 21 5.47 10.41 8.44
C VAL A 21 6.74 11.06 7.89
N GLU A 22 7.82 11.08 8.67
CA GLU A 22 9.11 11.63 8.24
C GLU A 22 9.69 10.86 7.04
N SER A 23 9.63 9.53 7.06
CA SER A 23 10.05 8.66 5.96
C SER A 23 9.24 8.92 4.69
N ALA A 24 7.91 9.04 4.81
CA ALA A 24 7.07 9.36 3.66
C ALA A 24 7.36 10.76 3.10
N LEU A 25 7.56 11.76 3.96
CA LEU A 25 7.88 13.12 3.52
C LEU A 25 9.26 13.24 2.87
N SER A 26 10.26 12.47 3.32
CA SER A 26 11.58 12.45 2.67
C SER A 26 11.48 11.91 1.24
N THR A 27 10.69 10.88 1.01
CA THR A 27 10.46 10.30 -0.32
C THR A 27 9.89 11.31 -1.31
N LEU A 28 9.05 12.27 -0.85
CA LEU A 28 8.46 13.29 -1.74
C LEU A 28 9.49 14.18 -2.44
N ASN A 29 10.69 14.29 -1.91
CA ASN A 29 11.76 15.08 -2.52
C ASN A 29 12.52 14.30 -3.62
N GLU A 30 12.44 12.98 -3.63
CA GLU A 30 13.22 12.09 -4.48
C GLU A 30 12.43 11.59 -5.71
N VAL A 31 11.11 11.81 -5.72
CA VAL A 31 10.22 11.35 -6.80
C VAL A 31 9.97 12.43 -7.86
N ASP A 32 9.54 12.02 -9.05
CA ASP A 32 9.18 12.93 -10.14
C ASP A 32 7.73 13.40 -10.06
N ALA A 33 6.85 12.59 -9.45
CA ALA A 33 5.44 12.91 -9.24
C ALA A 33 4.94 12.30 -7.93
N VAL A 34 3.86 12.85 -7.38
CA VAL A 34 3.20 12.38 -6.16
C VAL A 34 1.77 11.99 -6.48
N ILE A 35 1.35 10.84 -6.00
CA ILE A 35 -0.04 10.39 -6.04
C ILE A 35 -0.61 10.49 -4.63
N PHE A 36 -1.59 11.37 -4.44
CA PHE A 36 -2.39 11.42 -3.23
C PHE A 36 -3.62 10.54 -3.42
N MET A 37 -3.63 9.39 -2.76
CA MET A 37 -4.72 8.42 -2.89
C MET A 37 -5.67 8.51 -1.71
N VAL A 38 -6.98 8.65 -2.02
CA VAL A 38 -8.07 8.73 -1.04
C VAL A 38 -9.13 7.66 -1.30
N ASN A 39 -9.89 7.31 -0.26
CA ASN A 39 -10.98 6.33 -0.35
C ASN A 39 -12.31 7.03 -0.65
N ALA A 40 -12.94 6.68 -1.76
CA ALA A 40 -14.24 7.23 -2.19
C ALA A 40 -15.40 7.00 -1.20
N GLU A 41 -15.30 5.98 -0.34
CA GLU A 41 -16.32 5.69 0.68
C GLU A 41 -16.27 6.69 1.87
N GLN A 42 -15.22 7.48 1.97
CA GLN A 42 -14.96 8.36 3.12
C GLN A 42 -15.01 9.83 2.69
N LYS A 43 -15.66 10.65 3.49
CA LYS A 43 -15.55 12.10 3.33
C LYS A 43 -14.17 12.57 3.74
N ARG A 44 -13.69 13.63 3.10
CA ARG A 44 -12.47 14.32 3.49
C ARG A 44 -12.49 14.65 4.99
N GLY A 45 -11.44 14.26 5.68
CA GLY A 45 -11.31 14.39 7.11
C GLY A 45 -10.04 15.11 7.54
N ARG A 46 -9.84 15.21 8.85
CA ARG A 46 -8.65 15.85 9.44
C ARG A 46 -7.34 15.17 9.05
N GLY A 47 -7.38 13.86 8.71
CA GLY A 47 -6.22 13.13 8.21
C GLY A 47 -5.79 13.64 6.85
N ASP A 48 -6.75 13.80 5.95
CA ASP A 48 -6.51 14.30 4.60
C ASP A 48 -6.02 15.75 4.63
N ASP A 49 -6.62 16.60 5.47
CA ASP A 49 -6.17 17.98 5.67
C ASP A 49 -4.71 18.04 6.16
N PHE A 50 -4.34 17.14 7.06
CA PHE A 50 -2.97 17.05 7.57
C PHE A 50 -1.97 16.70 6.46
N ILE A 51 -2.35 15.84 5.51
CA ILE A 51 -1.52 15.48 4.36
C ILE A 51 -1.49 16.65 3.36
N ILE A 52 -2.63 17.22 3.04
CA ILE A 52 -2.77 18.35 2.11
C ILE A 52 -1.88 19.52 2.52
N GLU A 53 -1.86 19.88 3.80
CA GLU A 53 -1.00 20.97 4.30
C GLU A 53 0.50 20.70 4.04
N ARG A 54 0.92 19.46 4.08
CA ARG A 54 2.31 19.08 3.77
C ARG A 54 2.60 19.10 2.29
N LEU A 55 1.64 18.64 1.49
CA LEU A 55 1.75 18.61 0.04
C LEU A 55 1.80 20.02 -0.58
N LYS A 56 1.28 21.07 0.08
CA LYS A 56 1.37 22.45 -0.40
C LYS A 56 2.79 22.95 -0.65
N ASN A 57 3.77 22.38 0.03
CA ASN A 57 5.17 22.77 -0.12
C ASN A 57 5.93 21.90 -1.14
N VAL A 58 5.28 20.88 -1.70
CA VAL A 58 5.87 19.99 -2.71
C VAL A 58 5.83 20.68 -4.07
N LYS A 59 6.98 20.74 -4.74
CA LYS A 59 7.13 21.40 -6.07
C LYS A 59 6.95 20.43 -7.24
N LYS A 60 6.59 19.19 -6.95
CA LYS A 60 6.34 18.15 -7.96
C LYS A 60 4.87 18.12 -8.34
N PRO A 61 4.52 17.65 -9.54
CA PRO A 61 3.12 17.44 -9.90
C PRO A 61 2.46 16.45 -8.92
N ILE A 62 1.26 16.80 -8.47
CA ILE A 62 0.49 15.99 -7.53
C ILE A 62 -0.80 15.59 -8.22
N TYR A 63 -1.06 14.29 -8.25
CA TYR A 63 -2.29 13.69 -8.78
C TYR A 63 -3.17 13.23 -7.64
N LEU A 64 -4.47 13.48 -7.75
CA LEU A 64 -5.45 12.93 -6.81
C LEU A 64 -6.04 11.64 -7.39
N ALA A 65 -5.84 10.51 -6.72
CA ALA A 65 -6.47 9.24 -7.05
C ALA A 65 -7.60 8.93 -6.05
N ILE A 66 -8.86 9.01 -6.50
CA ILE A 66 -10.04 8.67 -5.68
C ILE A 66 -10.34 7.19 -5.93
N ASN A 67 -9.87 6.31 -5.02
CA ASN A 67 -9.97 4.87 -5.19
C ASN A 67 -11.25 4.28 -4.57
N LYS A 68 -11.60 3.07 -5.01
CA LYS A 68 -12.78 2.28 -4.60
C LYS A 68 -14.11 2.86 -5.10
N ILE A 69 -14.12 3.46 -6.29
CA ILE A 69 -15.37 3.97 -6.88
C ILE A 69 -16.39 2.87 -7.17
N ASP A 70 -15.95 1.61 -7.24
CA ASP A 70 -16.81 0.43 -7.34
C ASP A 70 -17.72 0.20 -6.12
N ARG A 71 -17.46 0.90 -5.01
CA ARG A 71 -18.19 0.75 -3.74
C ARG A 71 -19.15 1.89 -3.45
N ILE A 72 -19.25 2.88 -4.31
CA ILE A 72 -20.11 4.06 -4.12
C ILE A 72 -21.02 4.28 -5.33
N HIS A 73 -22.11 5.03 -5.11
CA HIS A 73 -22.95 5.48 -6.21
C HIS A 73 -22.27 6.63 -6.98
N PRO A 74 -22.43 6.75 -8.32
CA PRO A 74 -21.84 7.83 -9.12
C PRO A 74 -22.11 9.25 -8.60
N ASP A 75 -23.31 9.52 -8.08
CA ASP A 75 -23.65 10.82 -7.53
C ASP A 75 -22.77 11.19 -6.32
N HIS A 76 -22.43 10.19 -5.48
CA HIS A 76 -21.55 10.40 -4.34
C HIS A 76 -20.11 10.71 -4.77
N LEU A 77 -19.66 10.17 -5.92
CA LEU A 77 -18.35 10.48 -6.46
C LEU A 77 -18.20 11.99 -6.72
N LEU A 78 -19.23 12.65 -7.25
CA LEU A 78 -19.19 14.09 -7.49
C LEU A 78 -19.03 14.89 -6.19
N GLU A 79 -19.69 14.46 -5.12
CA GLU A 79 -19.53 15.08 -3.79
C GLU A 79 -18.10 14.93 -3.28
N VAL A 80 -17.51 13.72 -3.41
CA VAL A 80 -16.12 13.47 -3.00
C VAL A 80 -15.15 14.32 -3.82
N MET A 81 -15.34 14.42 -5.13
CA MET A 81 -14.51 15.28 -5.98
C MET A 81 -14.59 16.74 -5.58
N ASP A 82 -15.79 17.23 -5.24
CA ASP A 82 -15.99 18.61 -4.76
C ASP A 82 -15.32 18.87 -3.40
N ASP A 83 -15.29 17.88 -2.50
CA ASP A 83 -14.61 17.99 -1.19
C ASP A 83 -13.10 18.26 -1.34
N TYR A 84 -12.48 17.79 -2.43
CA TYR A 84 -11.06 18.01 -2.71
C TYR A 84 -10.80 19.18 -3.67
N ARG A 85 -11.84 19.71 -4.34
CA ARG A 85 -11.72 20.85 -5.25
C ARG A 85 -11.15 22.06 -4.51
N GLY A 86 -10.05 22.60 -5.01
CA GLY A 86 -9.40 23.78 -4.44
C GLY A 86 -8.66 23.52 -3.11
N ALA A 87 -8.62 22.28 -2.63
CA ALA A 87 -7.85 21.92 -1.43
C ALA A 87 -6.33 21.99 -1.68
N LEU A 88 -5.92 21.60 -2.89
CA LEU A 88 -4.56 21.64 -3.40
C LEU A 88 -4.63 21.85 -4.92
N ASP A 89 -3.56 22.37 -5.51
CA ASP A 89 -3.39 22.47 -6.97
C ASP A 89 -3.00 21.08 -7.51
N PHE A 90 -3.99 20.19 -7.66
CA PHE A 90 -3.77 18.89 -8.28
C PHE A 90 -3.59 19.06 -9.78
N LYS A 91 -2.58 18.39 -10.36
CA LYS A 91 -2.35 18.37 -11.80
C LYS A 91 -3.51 17.70 -12.51
N ASP A 92 -4.03 16.61 -11.95
CA ASP A 92 -5.23 15.94 -12.46
C ASP A 92 -5.90 15.11 -11.34
N VAL A 93 -7.15 14.65 -11.59
CA VAL A 93 -7.97 13.90 -10.64
C VAL A 93 -8.51 12.64 -11.30
N PHE A 94 -8.15 11.48 -10.77
CA PHE A 94 -8.51 10.17 -11.31
C PHE A 94 -9.42 9.40 -10.35
N PRO A 95 -10.72 9.30 -10.65
CA PRO A 95 -11.59 8.34 -9.96
C PRO A 95 -11.31 6.93 -10.49
N ILE A 96 -10.79 6.05 -9.64
CA ILE A 96 -10.36 4.70 -10.01
C ILE A 96 -10.99 3.62 -9.15
N SER A 97 -11.07 2.41 -9.67
CA SER A 97 -11.15 1.19 -8.86
C SER A 97 -9.92 0.34 -9.13
N ALA A 98 -8.95 0.38 -8.22
CA ALA A 98 -7.76 -0.45 -8.33
C ALA A 98 -8.10 -1.95 -8.30
N LEU A 99 -9.17 -2.33 -7.59
CA LEU A 99 -9.63 -3.72 -7.50
C LEU A 99 -10.22 -4.23 -8.81
N GLN A 100 -11.03 -3.38 -9.50
CA GLN A 100 -11.74 -3.74 -10.74
C GLN A 100 -10.98 -3.32 -12.00
N GLY A 101 -9.92 -2.52 -11.84
CA GLY A 101 -9.16 -1.97 -12.96
C GLY A 101 -9.82 -0.76 -13.65
N ASN A 102 -10.96 -0.25 -13.14
CA ASN A 102 -11.63 0.89 -13.75
C ASN A 102 -10.74 2.13 -13.72
N ASN A 103 -10.58 2.77 -14.88
CA ASN A 103 -9.79 3.99 -15.12
C ASN A 103 -8.30 3.88 -14.73
N CYS A 104 -7.80 2.68 -14.35
CA CYS A 104 -6.41 2.48 -13.96
C CYS A 104 -5.46 2.64 -15.16
N GLN A 105 -5.86 2.17 -16.35
CA GLN A 105 -5.02 2.27 -17.55
C GLN A 105 -4.85 3.74 -17.97
N GLU A 106 -5.94 4.49 -18.04
CA GLU A 106 -5.92 5.93 -18.35
C GLU A 106 -5.03 6.70 -17.36
N PHE A 107 -5.15 6.39 -16.08
CA PHE A 107 -4.30 6.98 -15.04
C PHE A 107 -2.82 6.68 -15.28
N ILE A 108 -2.46 5.42 -15.57
CA ILE A 108 -1.08 5.01 -15.85
C ILE A 108 -0.55 5.69 -17.13
N ASP A 109 -1.36 5.75 -18.18
CA ASP A 109 -0.97 6.36 -19.45
C ASP A 109 -0.68 7.85 -19.29
N THR A 110 -1.52 8.57 -18.54
CA THR A 110 -1.28 9.98 -18.19
C THR A 110 0.02 10.17 -17.41
N LEU A 111 0.30 9.28 -16.43
CA LEU A 111 1.56 9.34 -15.68
C LEU A 111 2.77 9.10 -16.60
N ILE A 112 2.67 8.17 -17.56
CA ILE A 112 3.75 7.87 -18.51
C ILE A 112 4.03 9.09 -19.39
N GLU A 113 2.99 9.77 -19.88
CA GLU A 113 3.13 10.96 -20.72
C GLU A 113 3.75 12.15 -19.97
N ASP A 114 3.48 12.26 -18.69
CA ASP A 114 3.88 13.36 -17.84
C ASP A 114 5.26 13.21 -17.19
N LEU A 115 5.72 11.98 -17.03
CA LEU A 115 7.00 11.70 -16.38
C LEU A 115 8.18 11.86 -17.36
N PRO A 116 9.33 12.35 -16.87
CA PRO A 116 10.52 12.44 -17.72
C PRO A 116 11.05 11.05 -18.05
N GLU A 117 11.61 10.89 -19.24
CA GLU A 117 12.39 9.70 -19.58
C GLU A 117 13.60 9.56 -18.66
N GLY A 118 13.84 8.37 -18.16
CA GLY A 118 14.92 8.08 -17.23
C GLY A 118 15.61 6.73 -17.51
N PRO A 119 16.68 6.43 -16.79
CA PRO A 119 17.34 5.13 -16.91
C PRO A 119 16.44 4.00 -16.43
N GLN A 120 16.67 2.83 -16.95
CA GLN A 120 16.05 1.60 -16.44
C GLN A 120 16.64 1.25 -15.09
N TYR A 121 15.87 1.46 -14.01
CA TYR A 121 16.31 1.19 -12.63
C TYR A 121 16.35 -0.30 -12.29
N TYR A 122 15.45 -1.09 -12.89
CA TYR A 122 15.31 -2.52 -12.62
C TYR A 122 15.39 -3.33 -13.93
N PRO A 123 16.07 -4.48 -13.97
CA PRO A 123 15.99 -5.40 -15.10
C PRO A 123 14.55 -5.84 -15.38
N THR A 124 14.18 -6.04 -16.65
CA THR A 124 12.81 -6.40 -17.04
C THR A 124 12.38 -7.79 -16.57
N ASP A 125 13.33 -8.67 -16.31
CA ASP A 125 13.13 -10.04 -15.81
C ASP A 125 13.23 -10.16 -14.28
N GLN A 126 13.56 -9.07 -13.60
CA GLN A 126 13.62 -9.06 -12.14
C GLN A 126 12.22 -9.03 -11.52
N VAL A 127 11.85 -10.10 -10.83
CA VAL A 127 10.55 -10.21 -10.14
C VAL A 127 10.60 -9.52 -8.77
N THR A 128 11.74 -9.59 -8.07
CA THR A 128 11.93 -9.00 -6.74
C THR A 128 13.43 -8.86 -6.44
N ASP A 129 13.77 -7.93 -5.58
CA ASP A 129 15.11 -7.77 -4.98
C ASP A 129 15.20 -8.41 -3.58
N HIS A 130 14.06 -8.89 -3.05
CA HIS A 130 14.04 -9.55 -1.74
C HIS A 130 14.50 -11.00 -1.80
N PRO A 131 15.22 -11.51 -0.76
CA PRO A 131 15.60 -12.90 -0.66
C PRO A 131 14.40 -13.86 -0.68
N GLU A 132 14.53 -15.06 -1.26
CA GLU A 132 13.50 -16.11 -1.28
C GLU A 132 12.88 -16.35 0.12
N ARG A 133 13.69 -16.25 1.16
CA ARG A 133 13.26 -16.42 2.56
C ARG A 133 12.26 -15.36 2.99
N PHE A 134 12.45 -14.13 2.56
CA PHE A 134 11.51 -13.03 2.85
C PHE A 134 10.19 -13.27 2.13
N ILE A 135 10.23 -13.54 0.83
CA ILE A 135 9.04 -13.80 0.01
C ILE A 135 8.23 -14.98 0.56
N ALA A 136 8.90 -16.08 0.92
CA ALA A 136 8.25 -17.24 1.53
C ALA A 136 7.56 -16.87 2.85
N GLY A 137 8.19 -16.03 3.68
CA GLY A 137 7.59 -15.51 4.92
C GLY A 137 6.35 -14.66 4.68
N GLU A 138 6.40 -13.75 3.71
CA GLU A 138 5.27 -12.89 3.36
C GLU A 138 4.10 -13.68 2.74
N LEU A 139 4.36 -14.68 1.91
CA LEU A 139 3.31 -15.56 1.38
C LEU A 139 2.60 -16.34 2.49
N ILE A 140 3.34 -16.82 3.49
CA ILE A 140 2.75 -17.48 4.67
C ILE A 140 1.93 -16.45 5.47
N ARG A 141 2.45 -15.26 5.68
CA ARG A 141 1.77 -14.19 6.41
C ARG A 141 0.48 -13.78 5.70
N GLU A 142 0.49 -13.63 4.38
CA GLU A 142 -0.70 -13.38 3.57
C GLU A 142 -1.80 -14.41 3.83
N LYS A 143 -1.47 -15.70 3.83
CA LYS A 143 -2.47 -16.75 4.10
C LYS A 143 -3.01 -16.69 5.54
N VAL A 144 -2.18 -16.34 6.51
CA VAL A 144 -2.66 -16.09 7.86
C VAL A 144 -3.65 -14.92 7.90
N LEU A 145 -3.35 -13.81 7.19
CA LEU A 145 -4.23 -12.63 7.09
C LEU A 145 -5.57 -12.96 6.42
N GLU A 146 -5.57 -13.74 5.35
CA GLU A 146 -6.78 -14.16 4.62
C GLU A 146 -7.68 -15.09 5.47
N LEU A 147 -7.09 -15.97 6.25
CA LEU A 147 -7.79 -17.00 7.01
C LEU A 147 -8.19 -16.57 8.43
N THR A 148 -7.71 -15.41 8.88
CA THR A 148 -8.03 -14.88 10.22
C THR A 148 -8.78 -13.55 10.13
N ARG A 149 -9.46 -13.17 11.22
CA ARG A 149 -10.27 -11.95 11.31
C ARG A 149 -9.95 -11.16 12.57
N GLU A 150 -10.53 -9.95 12.67
CA GLU A 150 -10.43 -9.06 13.82
C GLU A 150 -8.98 -8.61 14.08
N GLU A 151 -8.47 -8.81 15.27
CA GLU A 151 -7.16 -8.31 15.71
C GLU A 151 -5.98 -9.23 15.38
N VAL A 152 -6.22 -10.49 14.98
CA VAL A 152 -5.15 -11.46 14.69
C VAL A 152 -4.29 -11.00 13.51
N PRO A 153 -4.86 -10.50 12.39
CA PRO A 153 -4.07 -10.04 11.25
C PRO A 153 -3.02 -8.97 11.58
N HIS A 154 -3.31 -8.10 12.53
CA HIS A 154 -2.43 -6.97 12.87
C HIS A 154 -1.28 -7.33 13.82
N SER A 155 -1.32 -8.56 14.37
CA SER A 155 -0.42 -9.00 15.44
C SER A 155 0.39 -10.25 15.05
N VAL A 156 0.62 -10.47 13.74
CA VAL A 156 1.31 -11.66 13.23
C VAL A 156 2.58 -11.28 12.49
N ALA A 157 3.68 -11.93 12.87
CA ALA A 157 4.92 -11.94 12.11
C ALA A 157 5.29 -13.39 11.73
N VAL A 158 5.97 -13.55 10.60
CA VAL A 158 6.46 -14.84 10.13
C VAL A 158 7.96 -14.78 9.95
N VAL A 159 8.67 -15.73 10.53
CA VAL A 159 10.11 -15.90 10.38
C VAL A 159 10.36 -17.24 9.70
N VAL A 160 11.01 -17.19 8.52
CA VAL A 160 11.42 -18.41 7.84
C VAL A 160 12.79 -18.86 8.38
N ASP A 161 12.80 -19.95 9.10
CA ASP A 161 13.98 -20.49 9.75
C ASP A 161 14.89 -21.22 8.75
N ARG A 162 14.28 -21.98 7.83
CA ARG A 162 15.02 -22.81 6.88
C ARG A 162 14.24 -23.02 5.59
N ILE A 163 14.98 -22.94 4.45
CA ILE A 163 14.53 -23.42 3.14
C ILE A 163 15.53 -24.50 2.69
N LYS A 164 15.04 -25.67 2.30
CA LYS A 164 15.84 -26.76 1.78
C LYS A 164 15.14 -27.41 0.57
N ARG A 165 15.79 -27.41 -0.59
CA ARG A 165 15.35 -28.20 -1.74
C ARG A 165 15.62 -29.69 -1.43
N ARG A 166 14.58 -30.52 -1.53
CA ARG A 166 14.69 -31.98 -1.34
C ARG A 166 14.94 -32.68 -2.66
N ASP A 167 14.32 -32.23 -3.73
CA ASP A 167 14.49 -32.66 -5.11
C ASP A 167 14.09 -31.49 -6.05
N GLU A 168 14.03 -31.71 -7.36
CA GLU A 168 13.69 -30.66 -8.33
C GLU A 168 12.27 -30.08 -8.16
N GLU A 169 11.35 -30.86 -7.57
CA GLU A 169 9.94 -30.46 -7.44
C GLU A 169 9.53 -30.10 -6.01
N LYS A 170 10.34 -30.40 -4.99
CA LYS A 170 9.95 -30.26 -3.59
C LYS A 170 10.88 -29.36 -2.79
N ILE A 171 10.30 -28.33 -2.22
CA ILE A 171 10.97 -27.41 -1.31
C ILE A 171 10.37 -27.59 0.08
N LEU A 172 11.23 -27.84 1.06
CA LEU A 172 10.87 -27.83 2.47
C LEU A 172 11.10 -26.42 3.03
N ILE A 173 10.04 -25.80 3.52
CA ILE A 173 10.10 -24.53 4.23
C ILE A 173 9.74 -24.76 5.69
N GLN A 174 10.61 -24.37 6.60
CA GLN A 174 10.34 -24.30 8.03
C GLN A 174 10.19 -22.85 8.43
N ALA A 175 9.06 -22.51 9.02
CA ALA A 175 8.76 -21.15 9.44
C ALA A 175 8.10 -21.13 10.83
N THR A 176 8.36 -20.07 11.56
CA THR A 176 7.76 -19.79 12.86
C THR A 176 6.79 -18.63 12.72
N ILE A 177 5.52 -18.84 13.07
CA ILE A 177 4.50 -17.80 13.13
C ILE A 177 4.49 -17.26 14.56
N ILE A 178 4.76 -15.97 14.70
CA ILE A 178 4.83 -15.26 15.97
C ILE A 178 3.56 -14.44 16.16
N VAL A 179 2.97 -14.52 17.33
CA VAL A 179 1.76 -13.79 17.73
C VAL A 179 1.96 -13.08 19.06
N GLU A 180 1.25 -11.98 19.27
CA GLU A 180 1.39 -11.20 20.50
C GLU A 180 0.79 -11.88 21.73
N ARG A 181 -0.31 -12.64 21.57
CA ARG A 181 -1.06 -13.22 22.68
C ARG A 181 -1.22 -14.73 22.55
N ALA A 182 -1.16 -15.45 23.66
CA ALA A 182 -1.35 -16.90 23.70
C ALA A 182 -2.72 -17.36 23.15
N SER A 183 -3.77 -16.54 23.29
CA SER A 183 -5.10 -16.82 22.73
C SER A 183 -5.08 -16.86 21.20
N GLN A 184 -4.28 -16.03 20.54
CA GLN A 184 -4.15 -15.99 19.08
C GLN A 184 -3.47 -17.25 18.53
N LYS A 185 -2.57 -17.87 19.31
CA LYS A 185 -1.93 -19.14 18.93
C LYS A 185 -2.94 -20.24 18.65
N GLY A 186 -3.96 -20.35 19.52
CA GLY A 186 -5.03 -21.34 19.33
C GLY A 186 -5.86 -21.11 18.06
N ILE A 187 -6.07 -19.86 17.69
CA ILE A 187 -6.79 -19.47 16.46
C ILE A 187 -6.00 -19.90 15.22
N ILE A 188 -4.70 -19.60 15.18
CA ILE A 188 -3.82 -19.93 14.04
C ILE A 188 -3.64 -21.45 13.89
N ILE A 189 -3.50 -22.20 14.98
CA ILE A 189 -3.38 -23.66 14.94
C ILE A 189 -4.69 -24.29 14.45
N GLY A 190 -5.82 -23.68 14.76
CA GLY A 190 -7.13 -24.18 14.40
C GLY A 190 -7.54 -25.44 15.18
N LYS A 191 -8.77 -25.90 14.94
CA LYS A 191 -9.31 -27.10 15.59
C LYS A 191 -8.64 -28.37 15.04
N GLY A 192 -7.79 -29.01 15.87
CA GLY A 192 -7.05 -30.20 15.46
C GLY A 192 -5.87 -29.94 14.53
N GLY A 193 -5.37 -28.71 14.46
CA GLY A 193 -4.25 -28.34 13.61
C GLY A 193 -4.60 -28.25 12.11
N LYS A 194 -5.87 -27.96 11.81
CA LYS A 194 -6.39 -27.82 10.45
C LYS A 194 -6.59 -26.37 10.09
#